data_5fbb98581c64166e04955db62e1bee4c
#
_entry.id   5fbb98581c64166e04955db62e1bee4c
#
_cell.length_a   1.000
_cell.length_b   1.000
_cell.length_c   1.000
_cell.angle_alpha   90.00
_cell.angle_beta   90.00
_cell.angle_gamma   90.00
#
_symmetry.space_group_name_H-M   'P 1'
#
loop_
_entity.id
_entity.type
_entity.pdbx_description
1 polymer ?
#
loop_
_entity_poly.entity_id
_entity_poly.type
_entity_poly.pdbx_seq_one_letter_code
_entity_poly.pdbx_strand_id
1 'polypeptide(L)'
;MNLYRDVVWPLLFSGLRADPETVKVGLLRALHWIDTTQATGILSALERLFCYRDPRLSVSLWGLTFPNPLGLAAGFDKDGLALAVWPSLGFGFVEVGTVTPGPQPGNPKPRLFQLPQDRAALNRMGFNNQGAAALAERLRRLRRRPIPIGINLGKAKITPLEEAAADYLASFRLLQELGDYFVVNVSSPNTPGLRSLQAAEQLEPILSALQQENQGRKPLLVKISPDLDWPEIDSLLELAQTYALAGIVATNTTLRRDNLKTRFLPGHGISEPRLILAEAGGISGAPLRERSTQVIRYIHRSTQGKLPIIGVGGIFTLADAVEKLEAGASLLQVYTGWVYEGPGMVPQLLRGLASSSPPRPDVTLPSQNTAMGQIQA
;
A
#
# COMPACT_ATOMS: atom_id res chain seq x y z
N MET A 1 -17.27 22.53 0.37
CA MET A 1 -17.75 21.65 1.46
C MET A 1 -17.58 20.21 1.01
N ASN A 2 -16.86 19.38 1.77
CA ASN A 2 -16.73 17.96 1.49
C ASN A 2 -17.79 17.21 2.31
N LEU A 3 -18.93 16.89 1.67
CA LEU A 3 -20.08 16.24 2.33
C LEU A 3 -19.68 14.97 3.11
N TYR A 4 -18.76 14.17 2.54
CA TYR A 4 -18.30 12.96 3.22
C TYR A 4 -17.55 13.31 4.52
N ARG A 5 -16.51 14.15 4.44
CA ARG A 5 -15.69 14.52 5.59
C ARG A 5 -16.47 15.32 6.64
N ASP A 6 -17.32 16.23 6.17
CA ASP A 6 -17.95 17.22 7.05
C ASP A 6 -19.26 16.71 7.66
N VAL A 7 -19.90 15.68 7.06
CA VAL A 7 -21.20 15.14 7.52
C VAL A 7 -21.16 13.62 7.72
N VAL A 8 -20.80 12.85 6.67
CA VAL A 8 -20.95 11.37 6.71
C VAL A 8 -19.97 10.75 7.70
N TRP A 9 -18.69 11.14 7.64
CA TRP A 9 -17.65 10.61 8.51
C TRP A 9 -17.93 10.89 10.01
N PRO A 10 -18.25 12.15 10.44
CA PRO A 10 -18.61 12.43 11.83
C PRO A 10 -19.86 11.70 12.29
N LEU A 11 -20.88 11.57 11.43
CA LEU A 11 -22.09 10.82 11.76
C LEU A 11 -21.76 9.35 12.07
N LEU A 12 -20.97 8.69 11.22
CA LEU A 12 -20.61 7.28 11.39
C LEU A 12 -19.75 7.05 12.63
N PHE A 13 -18.67 7.82 12.81
CA PHE A 13 -17.63 7.51 13.79
C PHE A 13 -17.76 8.28 15.10
N SER A 14 -18.35 9.47 15.11
CA SER A 14 -18.59 10.26 16.33
C SER A 14 -20.03 10.14 16.82
N GLY A 15 -21.01 10.20 15.91
CA GLY A 15 -22.43 10.10 16.26
C GLY A 15 -22.86 8.67 16.59
N LEU A 16 -22.79 7.78 15.60
CA LEU A 16 -23.21 6.36 15.76
C LEU A 16 -22.14 5.50 16.45
N ARG A 17 -20.93 6.04 16.66
CA ARG A 17 -19.79 5.29 17.23
C ARG A 17 -19.59 3.92 16.58
N ALA A 18 -19.73 3.87 15.24
CA ALA A 18 -19.63 2.63 14.50
C ALA A 18 -18.20 2.05 14.59
N ASP A 19 -18.08 0.73 14.75
CA ASP A 19 -16.79 0.05 14.73
C ASP A 19 -16.12 0.21 13.36
N PRO A 20 -14.90 0.78 13.29
CA PRO A 20 -14.24 1.09 12.03
C PRO A 20 -14.01 -0.13 11.13
N GLU A 21 -13.75 -1.31 11.72
CA GLU A 21 -13.58 -2.54 10.93
C GLU A 21 -14.91 -2.99 10.33
N THR A 22 -16.00 -2.91 11.07
CA THR A 22 -17.35 -3.24 10.61
C THR A 22 -17.79 -2.32 9.46
N VAL A 23 -17.54 -1.01 9.59
CA VAL A 23 -17.84 -0.04 8.51
C VAL A 23 -17.04 -0.37 7.25
N LYS A 24 -15.74 -0.63 7.39
CA LYS A 24 -14.87 -1.02 6.27
C LYS A 24 -15.35 -2.31 5.60
N VAL A 25 -15.69 -3.33 6.37
CA VAL A 25 -16.20 -4.61 5.84
C VAL A 25 -17.53 -4.40 5.11
N GLY A 26 -18.42 -3.58 5.67
CA GLY A 26 -19.71 -3.23 5.03
C GLY A 26 -19.50 -2.52 3.69
N LEU A 27 -18.59 -1.54 3.65
CA LEU A 27 -18.21 -0.86 2.41
C LEU A 27 -17.66 -1.84 1.37
N LEU A 28 -16.69 -2.68 1.74
CA LEU A 28 -16.10 -3.66 0.82
C LEU A 28 -17.14 -4.68 0.31
N ARG A 29 -18.11 -5.06 1.13
CA ARG A 29 -19.23 -5.92 0.67
C ARG A 29 -20.10 -5.22 -0.37
N ALA A 30 -20.42 -3.96 -0.15
CA ALA A 30 -21.18 -3.17 -1.13
C ALA A 30 -20.42 -3.00 -2.45
N LEU A 31 -19.13 -2.68 -2.37
CA LEU A 31 -18.27 -2.59 -3.56
C LEU A 31 -18.11 -3.94 -4.26
N HIS A 32 -18.00 -5.03 -3.51
CA HIS A 32 -17.95 -6.40 -4.05
C HIS A 32 -19.24 -6.76 -4.80
N TRP A 33 -20.38 -6.35 -4.29
CA TRP A 33 -21.65 -6.54 -5.00
C TRP A 33 -21.67 -5.79 -6.34
N ILE A 34 -21.20 -4.54 -6.38
CA ILE A 34 -21.05 -3.76 -7.63
C ILE A 34 -20.07 -4.47 -8.59
N ASP A 35 -18.95 -4.96 -8.08
CA ASP A 35 -17.92 -5.67 -8.86
C ASP A 35 -18.48 -6.95 -9.49
N THR A 36 -19.11 -7.81 -8.69
CA THR A 36 -19.61 -9.12 -9.14
C THR A 36 -20.84 -9.02 -10.05
N THR A 37 -21.72 -8.08 -9.80
CA THR A 37 -22.89 -7.84 -10.65
C THR A 37 -22.55 -7.03 -11.89
N GLN A 38 -21.33 -6.49 -11.96
CA GLN A 38 -20.92 -5.62 -13.08
C GLN A 38 -21.95 -4.52 -13.36
N ALA A 39 -22.43 -3.88 -12.29
CA ALA A 39 -23.45 -2.84 -12.36
C ALA A 39 -22.94 -1.62 -13.16
N THR A 40 -22.94 -1.74 -14.50
CA THR A 40 -22.31 -0.75 -15.42
C THR A 40 -22.85 0.65 -15.23
N GLY A 41 -24.13 0.80 -14.91
CA GLY A 41 -24.73 2.10 -14.59
C GLY A 41 -24.11 2.75 -13.36
N ILE A 42 -23.86 1.97 -12.30
CA ILE A 42 -23.21 2.46 -11.07
C ILE A 42 -21.75 2.78 -11.34
N LEU A 43 -21.01 1.89 -12.00
CA LEU A 43 -19.61 2.11 -12.36
C LEU A 43 -19.45 3.39 -13.20
N SER A 44 -20.29 3.59 -14.21
CA SER A 44 -20.27 4.81 -15.04
C SER A 44 -20.64 6.07 -14.25
N ALA A 45 -21.53 5.97 -13.27
CA ALA A 45 -21.85 7.09 -12.38
C ALA A 45 -20.67 7.43 -11.48
N LEU A 46 -20.00 6.43 -10.89
CA LEU A 46 -18.79 6.61 -10.08
C LEU A 46 -17.66 7.23 -10.91
N GLU A 47 -17.44 6.75 -12.15
CA GLU A 47 -16.45 7.34 -13.05
C GLU A 47 -16.71 8.82 -13.32
N ARG A 48 -17.95 9.20 -13.63
CA ARG A 48 -18.31 10.61 -13.86
C ARG A 48 -18.09 11.49 -12.65
N LEU A 49 -18.29 10.96 -11.45
CA LEU A 49 -18.17 11.71 -10.20
C LEU A 49 -16.71 11.79 -9.69
N PHE A 50 -15.95 10.70 -9.83
CA PHE A 50 -14.68 10.55 -9.13
C PHE A 50 -13.45 10.39 -10.03
N CYS A 51 -13.60 10.17 -11.34
CA CYS A 51 -12.45 10.14 -12.22
C CYS A 51 -12.09 11.52 -12.75
N TYR A 52 -10.81 11.85 -12.61
CA TYR A 52 -10.18 12.97 -13.28
C TYR A 52 -9.08 12.41 -14.19
N ARG A 53 -9.17 12.70 -15.49
CA ARG A 53 -8.24 12.20 -16.50
C ARG A 53 -7.47 13.38 -17.10
N ASP A 54 -6.15 13.30 -17.01
CA ASP A 54 -5.23 14.25 -17.64
C ASP A 54 -3.98 13.47 -18.07
N PRO A 55 -3.64 13.45 -19.36
CA PRO A 55 -2.47 12.72 -19.85
C PRO A 55 -1.15 13.13 -19.20
N ARG A 56 -1.03 14.36 -18.70
CA ARG A 56 0.14 14.87 -18.00
C ARG A 56 0.41 14.14 -16.66
N LEU A 57 -0.62 13.49 -16.10
CA LEU A 57 -0.51 12.71 -14.88
C LEU A 57 -0.08 11.26 -15.11
N SER A 58 -0.03 10.83 -16.36
CA SER A 58 0.40 9.47 -16.69
C SER A 58 1.85 9.25 -16.29
N VAL A 59 2.14 8.08 -15.74
CA VAL A 59 3.48 7.66 -15.32
C VAL A 59 3.79 6.31 -15.94
N SER A 60 4.94 6.21 -16.63
CA SER A 60 5.44 4.94 -17.13
C SER A 60 6.57 4.43 -16.25
N LEU A 61 6.38 3.25 -15.65
CA LEU A 61 7.36 2.58 -14.81
C LEU A 61 7.31 1.07 -15.05
N TRP A 62 8.44 0.41 -15.06
CA TRP A 62 8.53 -1.07 -15.15
C TRP A 62 7.83 -1.67 -16.37
N GLY A 63 7.71 -0.92 -17.48
CA GLY A 63 6.92 -1.31 -18.63
C GLY A 63 5.40 -1.23 -18.43
N LEU A 64 4.95 -0.70 -17.29
CA LEU A 64 3.53 -0.48 -16.97
C LEU A 64 3.17 0.99 -17.16
N THR A 65 1.94 1.25 -17.58
CA THR A 65 1.37 2.60 -17.64
C THR A 65 0.38 2.82 -16.53
N PHE A 66 0.67 3.79 -15.67
CA PHE A 66 -0.20 4.26 -14.60
C PHE A 66 -0.93 5.51 -15.10
N PRO A 67 -2.27 5.50 -15.28
CA PRO A 67 -2.99 6.66 -15.84
C PRO A 67 -2.89 7.92 -14.96
N ASN A 68 -2.55 7.75 -13.69
CA ASN A 68 -2.17 8.82 -12.78
C ASN A 68 -1.31 8.26 -11.62
N PRO A 69 -0.58 9.09 -10.87
CA PRO A 69 0.37 8.61 -9.86
C PRO A 69 -0.28 8.17 -8.53
N LEU A 70 -1.60 8.22 -8.37
CA LEU A 70 -2.27 8.00 -7.09
C LEU A 70 -2.91 6.61 -7.03
N GLY A 71 -2.48 5.77 -6.10
CA GLY A 71 -2.98 4.42 -5.89
C GLY A 71 -3.62 4.19 -4.52
N LEU A 72 -4.39 3.10 -4.43
CA LEU A 72 -4.90 2.58 -3.17
C LEU A 72 -3.85 1.68 -2.51
N ALA A 73 -3.51 1.97 -1.26
CA ALA A 73 -2.50 1.20 -0.53
C ALA A 73 -2.99 -0.18 -0.09
N ALA A 74 -2.05 -1.14 -0.01
CA ALA A 74 -2.29 -2.46 0.57
C ALA A 74 -2.95 -2.40 1.95
N GLY A 75 -3.73 -3.43 2.26
CA GLY A 75 -4.45 -3.57 3.53
C GLY A 75 -5.88 -3.02 3.48
N PHE A 76 -6.25 -2.23 2.47
CA PHE A 76 -7.64 -1.78 2.30
C PHE A 76 -8.48 -2.90 1.67
N ASP A 77 -8.18 -3.31 0.46
CA ASP A 77 -8.83 -4.44 -0.23
C ASP A 77 -7.86 -5.62 -0.31
N LYS A 78 -7.74 -6.36 0.80
CA LYS A 78 -6.75 -7.42 0.92
C LYS A 78 -7.02 -8.60 0.00
N ASP A 79 -8.29 -8.87 -0.21
CA ASP A 79 -8.74 -10.06 -0.93
C ASP A 79 -9.16 -9.76 -2.37
N GLY A 80 -8.96 -8.53 -2.85
CA GLY A 80 -9.35 -8.13 -4.21
C GLY A 80 -10.86 -8.20 -4.44
N LEU A 81 -11.65 -7.71 -3.47
CA LEU A 81 -13.11 -7.78 -3.52
C LEU A 81 -13.74 -6.77 -4.48
N ALA A 82 -13.05 -5.67 -4.79
CA ALA A 82 -13.60 -4.55 -5.53
C ALA A 82 -12.68 -4.09 -6.69
N LEU A 83 -11.99 -5.03 -7.34
CA LEU A 83 -10.98 -4.74 -8.36
C LEU A 83 -11.51 -3.94 -9.55
N ALA A 84 -12.74 -4.18 -10.00
CA ALA A 84 -13.36 -3.43 -11.09
C ALA A 84 -13.89 -2.04 -10.65
N VAL A 85 -14.01 -1.80 -9.34
CA VAL A 85 -14.57 -0.55 -8.80
C VAL A 85 -13.49 0.51 -8.58
N TRP A 86 -12.28 0.13 -8.16
CA TRP A 86 -11.21 1.07 -7.83
C TRP A 86 -10.86 2.02 -8.99
N PRO A 87 -10.81 1.57 -10.27
CA PRO A 87 -10.61 2.47 -11.40
C PRO A 87 -11.72 3.53 -11.52
N SER A 88 -12.98 3.14 -11.24
CA SER A 88 -14.13 4.05 -11.30
C SER A 88 -14.16 5.06 -10.14
N LEU A 89 -13.34 4.87 -9.10
CA LEU A 89 -13.10 5.84 -8.04
C LEU A 89 -11.87 6.74 -8.31
N GLY A 90 -11.29 6.64 -9.53
CA GLY A 90 -10.23 7.52 -10.00
C GLY A 90 -8.80 7.08 -9.66
N PHE A 91 -8.60 5.94 -8.99
CA PHE A 91 -7.26 5.44 -8.70
C PHE A 91 -6.51 5.05 -9.97
N GLY A 92 -5.23 5.42 -10.04
CA GLY A 92 -4.32 5.06 -11.12
C GLY A 92 -3.73 3.66 -10.98
N PHE A 93 -3.79 3.06 -9.82
CA PHE A 93 -3.41 1.68 -9.52
C PHE A 93 -3.96 1.24 -8.16
N VAL A 94 -3.92 -0.06 -7.90
CA VAL A 94 -4.31 -0.63 -6.61
C VAL A 94 -3.28 -1.65 -6.14
N GLU A 95 -2.98 -1.65 -4.84
CA GLU A 95 -2.18 -2.70 -4.21
C GLU A 95 -3.10 -3.52 -3.31
N VAL A 96 -3.37 -4.77 -3.72
CA VAL A 96 -4.17 -5.73 -2.95
C VAL A 96 -3.29 -6.52 -1.98
N GLY A 97 -3.88 -7.21 -1.04
CA GLY A 97 -3.16 -7.87 0.05
C GLY A 97 -3.05 -6.97 1.28
N THR A 98 -2.28 -7.31 2.27
CA THR A 98 -1.29 -8.39 2.28
C THR A 98 -1.99 -9.73 2.26
N VAL A 99 -1.53 -10.59 1.38
CA VAL A 99 -2.00 -11.96 1.24
C VAL A 99 -0.94 -12.94 1.75
N THR A 100 -1.38 -14.05 2.32
CA THR A 100 -0.56 -15.19 2.77
C THR A 100 -0.92 -16.45 1.97
N PRO A 101 -0.10 -17.51 1.95
CA PRO A 101 -0.40 -18.72 1.17
C PRO A 101 -1.78 -19.28 1.50
N GLY A 102 -2.04 -19.50 2.78
CA GLY A 102 -3.35 -19.92 3.30
C GLY A 102 -4.16 -18.75 3.88
N PRO A 103 -5.46 -18.95 4.10
CA PRO A 103 -6.30 -17.97 4.79
C PRO A 103 -5.92 -17.87 6.26
N GLN A 104 -6.01 -16.66 6.83
CA GLN A 104 -5.85 -16.48 8.28
C GLN A 104 -6.78 -15.39 8.82
N PRO A 105 -7.29 -15.56 10.08
CA PRO A 105 -8.25 -14.65 10.68
C PRO A 105 -7.65 -13.32 11.12
N GLY A 106 -6.32 -13.25 11.25
CA GLY A 106 -5.62 -12.12 11.86
C GLY A 106 -5.68 -12.14 13.39
N ASN A 107 -5.41 -10.98 13.99
CA ASN A 107 -5.40 -10.81 15.44
C ASN A 107 -6.82 -10.68 16.00
N PRO A 108 -7.03 -10.93 17.32
CA PRO A 108 -8.33 -10.73 17.98
C PRO A 108 -8.86 -9.30 17.83
N LYS A 109 -10.18 -9.17 17.78
CA LYS A 109 -10.88 -7.88 17.81
C LYS A 109 -11.07 -7.39 19.26
N PRO A 110 -11.17 -6.06 19.47
CA PRO A 110 -11.05 -4.95 18.51
C PRO A 110 -9.59 -4.74 18.10
N ARG A 111 -9.37 -4.43 16.83
CA ARG A 111 -8.03 -4.35 16.23
C ARG A 111 -7.83 -3.19 15.26
N LEU A 112 -8.82 -2.32 15.10
CA LEU A 112 -8.77 -1.10 14.31
C LEU A 112 -9.45 0.03 15.09
N PHE A 113 -8.73 1.13 15.30
CA PHE A 113 -9.19 2.28 16.07
C PHE A 113 -8.92 3.55 15.28
N GLN A 114 -9.95 4.39 15.13
CA GLN A 114 -9.82 5.74 14.59
C GLN A 114 -9.34 6.69 15.70
N LEU A 115 -8.43 7.59 15.35
CA LEU A 115 -7.89 8.63 16.25
C LEU A 115 -8.18 10.00 15.63
N PRO A 116 -9.42 10.53 15.77
CA PRO A 116 -9.85 11.72 15.05
C PRO A 116 -9.02 12.97 15.36
N GLN A 117 -8.62 13.16 16.62
CA GLN A 117 -7.81 14.30 17.05
C GLN A 117 -6.46 14.38 16.32
N ASP A 118 -5.94 13.23 15.90
CA ASP A 118 -4.67 13.07 15.21
C ASP A 118 -4.82 12.82 13.71
N ARG A 119 -6.05 12.75 13.18
CA ARG A 119 -6.32 12.29 11.82
C ARG A 119 -5.54 11.02 11.49
N ALA A 120 -5.63 10.04 12.39
CA ALA A 120 -4.83 8.84 12.40
C ALA A 120 -5.68 7.59 12.65
N ALA A 121 -5.07 6.44 12.48
CA ALA A 121 -5.63 5.16 12.92
C ALA A 121 -4.54 4.30 13.59
N LEU A 122 -4.93 3.61 14.67
CA LEU A 122 -4.16 2.51 15.25
C LEU A 122 -4.73 1.19 14.72
N ASN A 123 -3.88 0.33 14.19
CA ASN A 123 -4.30 -1.00 13.77
C ASN A 123 -3.35 -2.09 14.26
N ARG A 124 -3.93 -3.26 14.55
CA ARG A 124 -3.24 -4.50 14.84
C ARG A 124 -3.90 -5.68 14.10
N MET A 125 -4.11 -5.52 12.79
CA MET A 125 -4.90 -6.43 11.96
C MET A 125 -4.33 -7.86 11.87
N GLY A 126 -2.99 -8.01 11.75
CA GLY A 126 -2.32 -9.32 11.69
C GLY A 126 -2.60 -10.09 10.39
N PHE A 127 -2.63 -9.38 9.25
CA PHE A 127 -2.80 -9.95 7.91
C PHE A 127 -4.02 -10.86 7.74
N ASN A 128 -5.17 -10.48 8.32
CA ASN A 128 -6.42 -11.21 8.03
C ASN A 128 -6.71 -11.18 6.54
N ASN A 129 -6.81 -12.36 5.91
CA ASN A 129 -7.04 -12.52 4.47
C ASN A 129 -7.57 -13.93 4.15
N GLN A 130 -8.08 -14.14 2.93
CA GLN A 130 -8.67 -15.39 2.48
C GLN A 130 -7.66 -16.32 1.76
N GLY A 131 -6.38 -15.96 1.74
CA GLY A 131 -5.31 -16.72 1.12
C GLY A 131 -5.09 -16.42 -0.36
N ALA A 132 -3.89 -16.78 -0.84
CA ALA A 132 -3.45 -16.52 -2.21
C ALA A 132 -4.34 -17.18 -3.26
N ALA A 133 -4.85 -18.38 -3.01
CA ALA A 133 -5.73 -19.09 -3.93
C ALA A 133 -7.06 -18.34 -4.18
N ALA A 134 -7.67 -17.80 -3.11
CA ALA A 134 -8.90 -17.03 -3.23
C ALA A 134 -8.69 -15.71 -3.99
N LEU A 135 -7.54 -15.04 -3.76
CA LEU A 135 -7.17 -13.85 -4.52
C LEU A 135 -6.94 -14.19 -6.00
N ALA A 136 -6.22 -15.29 -6.29
CA ALA A 136 -5.97 -15.74 -7.65
C ALA A 136 -7.26 -16.00 -8.44
N GLU A 137 -8.25 -16.62 -7.80
CA GLU A 137 -9.55 -16.86 -8.42
C GLU A 137 -10.25 -15.55 -8.82
N ARG A 138 -10.23 -14.53 -7.96
CA ARG A 138 -10.82 -13.22 -8.27
C ARG A 138 -10.08 -12.50 -9.38
N LEU A 139 -8.76 -12.53 -9.36
CA LEU A 139 -7.94 -11.92 -10.42
C LEU A 139 -8.17 -12.57 -11.79
N ARG A 140 -8.38 -13.90 -11.86
CA ARG A 140 -8.71 -14.61 -13.10
C ARG A 140 -10.09 -14.24 -13.65
N ARG A 141 -11.05 -13.92 -12.79
CA ARG A 141 -12.40 -13.48 -13.18
C ARG A 141 -12.46 -12.05 -13.68
N LEU A 142 -11.42 -11.26 -13.44
CA LEU A 142 -11.38 -9.85 -13.84
C LEU A 142 -11.28 -9.73 -15.37
N ARG A 143 -12.35 -9.25 -16.00
CA ARG A 143 -12.45 -9.14 -17.48
C ARG A 143 -11.63 -8.00 -18.06
N ARG A 144 -11.42 -6.91 -17.31
CA ARG A 144 -10.68 -5.73 -17.72
C ARG A 144 -9.74 -5.29 -16.61
N ARG A 145 -8.53 -4.89 -16.97
CA ARG A 145 -7.51 -4.34 -16.08
C ARG A 145 -7.11 -2.94 -16.56
N PRO A 146 -7.94 -1.92 -16.30
CA PRO A 146 -7.67 -0.57 -16.80
C PRO A 146 -6.57 0.15 -16.04
N ILE A 147 -6.14 -0.38 -14.90
CA ILE A 147 -5.06 0.13 -14.06
C ILE A 147 -4.18 -1.02 -13.59
N PRO A 148 -2.88 -0.79 -13.31
CA PRO A 148 -2.01 -1.81 -12.73
C PRO A 148 -2.48 -2.30 -11.36
N ILE A 149 -2.31 -3.61 -11.12
CA ILE A 149 -2.65 -4.29 -9.87
C ILE A 149 -1.37 -4.83 -9.24
N GLY A 150 -0.94 -4.22 -8.14
CA GLY A 150 0.13 -4.72 -7.30
C GLY A 150 -0.37 -5.77 -6.30
N ILE A 151 0.45 -6.75 -6.02
CA ILE A 151 0.15 -7.78 -5.03
C ILE A 151 1.14 -7.71 -3.88
N ASN A 152 0.64 -7.39 -2.69
CA ASN A 152 1.41 -7.33 -1.46
C ASN A 152 1.43 -8.69 -0.78
N LEU A 153 2.62 -9.28 -0.67
CA LEU A 153 2.87 -10.60 -0.10
C LEU A 153 3.34 -10.47 1.34
N GLY A 154 2.89 -11.37 2.21
CA GLY A 154 3.33 -11.43 3.59
C GLY A 154 3.46 -12.84 4.11
N LYS A 155 4.28 -13.00 5.16
CA LYS A 155 4.43 -14.27 5.86
C LYS A 155 3.20 -14.56 6.73
N ALA A 156 2.72 -15.78 6.70
CA ALA A 156 1.66 -16.26 7.58
C ALA A 156 2.10 -16.19 9.06
N LYS A 157 1.15 -15.98 9.95
CA LYS A 157 1.43 -15.87 11.39
C LYS A 157 1.99 -17.19 11.98
N ILE A 158 1.48 -18.32 11.47
CA ILE A 158 1.86 -19.65 11.94
C ILE A 158 3.22 -20.13 11.41
N THR A 159 3.71 -19.54 10.32
CA THR A 159 4.97 -19.92 9.70
C THR A 159 6.14 -19.39 10.54
N PRO A 160 7.13 -20.22 10.93
CA PRO A 160 8.36 -19.77 11.58
C PRO A 160 9.13 -18.77 10.73
N LEU A 161 10.03 -17.99 11.34
CA LEU A 161 10.80 -16.97 10.61
C LEU A 161 11.79 -17.61 9.61
N GLU A 162 12.38 -18.72 9.98
CA GLU A 162 13.30 -19.52 9.16
C GLU A 162 12.66 -20.09 7.90
N GLU A 163 11.34 -20.26 7.90
CA GLU A 163 10.56 -20.74 6.74
C GLU A 163 9.95 -19.59 5.91
N ALA A 164 10.27 -18.34 6.25
CA ALA A 164 9.67 -17.17 5.61
C ALA A 164 9.83 -17.18 4.08
N ALA A 165 11.01 -17.55 3.57
CA ALA A 165 11.27 -17.55 2.13
C ALA A 165 10.31 -18.51 1.38
N ALA A 166 10.08 -19.70 1.91
CA ALA A 166 9.14 -20.67 1.33
C ALA A 166 7.69 -20.15 1.35
N ASP A 167 7.31 -19.45 2.42
CA ASP A 167 5.97 -18.89 2.60
C ASP A 167 5.67 -17.78 1.58
N TYR A 168 6.61 -16.83 1.41
CA TYR A 168 6.49 -15.80 0.35
C TYR A 168 6.46 -16.41 -1.04
N LEU A 169 7.33 -17.40 -1.31
CA LEU A 169 7.43 -18.08 -2.60
C LEU A 169 6.14 -18.83 -2.95
N ALA A 170 5.50 -19.48 -1.99
CA ALA A 170 4.23 -20.18 -2.20
C ALA A 170 3.13 -19.21 -2.66
N SER A 171 3.00 -18.04 -2.04
CA SER A 171 2.06 -17.01 -2.49
C SER A 171 2.42 -16.45 -3.86
N PHE A 172 3.71 -16.20 -4.11
CA PHE A 172 4.19 -15.65 -5.38
C PHE A 172 3.88 -16.59 -6.54
N ARG A 173 4.17 -17.89 -6.44
CA ARG A 173 3.88 -18.89 -7.48
C ARG A 173 2.42 -18.94 -7.90
N LEU A 174 1.49 -18.80 -6.95
CA LEU A 174 0.06 -18.79 -7.24
C LEU A 174 -0.39 -17.54 -7.99
N LEU A 175 0.33 -16.43 -7.82
CA LEU A 175 -0.12 -15.10 -8.21
C LEU A 175 0.73 -14.43 -9.30
N GLN A 176 1.93 -14.97 -9.63
CA GLN A 176 2.90 -14.32 -10.50
C GLN A 176 2.36 -13.95 -11.88
N GLU A 177 1.49 -14.77 -12.49
CA GLU A 177 0.88 -14.49 -13.79
C GLU A 177 -0.33 -13.54 -13.69
N LEU A 178 -0.77 -13.23 -12.47
CA LEU A 178 -2.00 -12.50 -12.20
C LEU A 178 -1.76 -11.07 -11.70
N GLY A 179 -0.61 -10.78 -11.10
CA GLY A 179 -0.20 -9.45 -10.68
C GLY A 179 0.62 -8.73 -11.75
N ASP A 180 0.57 -7.40 -11.73
CA ASP A 180 1.40 -6.57 -12.60
C ASP A 180 2.75 -6.25 -11.94
N TYR A 181 2.79 -6.11 -10.62
CA TYR A 181 4.00 -6.00 -9.79
C TYR A 181 3.76 -6.64 -8.41
N PHE A 182 4.84 -6.93 -7.69
CA PHE A 182 4.78 -7.59 -6.38
C PHE A 182 5.53 -6.80 -5.31
N VAL A 183 5.00 -6.82 -4.08
CA VAL A 183 5.57 -6.13 -2.94
C VAL A 183 5.80 -7.11 -1.79
N VAL A 184 7.05 -7.30 -1.41
CA VAL A 184 7.45 -8.09 -0.24
C VAL A 184 7.24 -7.25 1.02
N ASN A 185 6.28 -7.62 1.85
CA ASN A 185 5.92 -6.87 3.04
C ASN A 185 6.56 -7.48 4.30
N VAL A 186 7.72 -6.99 4.65
CA VAL A 186 8.47 -7.37 5.86
C VAL A 186 8.32 -6.35 7.01
N SER A 187 7.41 -5.37 6.87
CA SER A 187 7.38 -4.17 7.70
C SER A 187 6.18 -4.07 8.64
N SER A 188 5.26 -5.05 8.64
CA SER A 188 4.09 -5.01 9.53
C SER A 188 4.49 -5.21 10.99
N PRO A 189 4.05 -4.35 11.92
CA PRO A 189 4.30 -4.54 13.34
C PRO A 189 3.35 -5.55 14.00
N ASN A 190 2.42 -6.11 13.23
CA ASN A 190 1.26 -6.84 13.76
C ASN A 190 1.38 -8.37 13.63
N THR A 191 2.50 -8.85 13.11
CA THR A 191 2.87 -10.26 13.04
C THR A 191 4.16 -10.43 13.84
N PRO A 192 4.21 -11.33 14.83
CA PRO A 192 5.39 -11.53 15.67
C PRO A 192 6.65 -11.76 14.84
N GLY A 193 7.72 -11.05 15.17
CA GLY A 193 9.04 -11.19 14.54
C GLY A 193 9.11 -10.70 13.08
N LEU A 194 8.01 -10.31 12.42
CA LEU A 194 8.04 -9.99 11.00
C LEU A 194 9.02 -8.87 10.66
N ARG A 195 9.13 -7.85 11.53
CA ARG A 195 10.04 -6.72 11.28
C ARG A 195 11.51 -7.09 11.36
N SER A 196 11.89 -8.16 12.05
CA SER A 196 13.27 -8.65 12.01
C SER A 196 13.67 -9.13 10.62
N LEU A 197 12.69 -9.51 9.78
CA LEU A 197 12.94 -9.87 8.37
C LEU A 197 13.41 -8.70 7.51
N GLN A 198 13.45 -7.47 8.04
CA GLN A 198 14.05 -6.32 7.35
C GLN A 198 15.59 -6.28 7.49
N ALA A 199 16.14 -6.98 8.47
CA ALA A 199 17.59 -7.16 8.57
C ALA A 199 18.11 -7.92 7.34
N ALA A 200 19.29 -7.52 6.85
CA ALA A 200 19.81 -8.00 5.57
C ALA A 200 19.89 -9.53 5.51
N GLU A 201 20.40 -10.15 6.56
CA GLU A 201 20.60 -11.62 6.67
C GLU A 201 19.26 -12.38 6.62
N GLN A 202 18.17 -11.74 7.03
CA GLN A 202 16.83 -12.36 7.05
C GLN A 202 16.06 -12.07 5.75
N LEU A 203 16.29 -10.92 5.14
CA LEU A 203 15.62 -10.51 3.90
C LEU A 203 16.23 -11.20 2.68
N GLU A 204 17.53 -11.37 2.68
CA GLU A 204 18.28 -11.96 1.56
C GLU A 204 17.74 -13.31 1.08
N PRO A 205 17.47 -14.32 1.94
CA PRO A 205 16.91 -15.61 1.50
C PRO A 205 15.54 -15.45 0.82
N ILE A 206 14.72 -14.48 1.28
CA ILE A 206 13.40 -14.22 0.71
C ILE A 206 13.55 -13.64 -0.70
N LEU A 207 14.42 -12.63 -0.86
CA LEU A 207 14.65 -12.00 -2.16
C LEU A 207 15.29 -12.96 -3.15
N SER A 208 16.27 -13.75 -2.70
CA SER A 208 16.93 -14.78 -3.52
C SER A 208 15.90 -15.78 -4.07
N ALA A 209 15.07 -16.37 -3.20
CA ALA A 209 14.07 -17.35 -3.61
C ALA A 209 13.05 -16.73 -4.59
N LEU A 210 12.58 -15.51 -4.31
CA LEU A 210 11.62 -14.83 -5.18
C LEU A 210 12.22 -14.45 -6.53
N GLN A 211 13.45 -13.95 -6.58
CA GLN A 211 14.07 -13.56 -7.86
C GLN A 211 14.49 -14.75 -8.70
N GLN A 212 14.89 -15.86 -8.08
CA GLN A 212 15.10 -17.13 -8.80
C GLN A 212 13.83 -17.62 -9.50
N GLU A 213 12.68 -17.57 -8.82
CA GLU A 213 11.39 -17.93 -9.41
C GLU A 213 10.91 -16.90 -10.43
N ASN A 214 11.08 -15.62 -10.12
CA ASN A 214 10.63 -14.48 -10.94
C ASN A 214 11.36 -14.40 -12.28
N GLN A 215 12.66 -14.66 -12.32
CA GLN A 215 13.50 -14.56 -13.53
C GLN A 215 13.36 -13.21 -14.24
N GLY A 216 13.17 -12.13 -13.50
CA GLY A 216 13.00 -10.77 -14.03
C GLY A 216 11.67 -10.49 -14.73
N ARG A 217 10.69 -11.42 -14.69
CA ARG A 217 9.41 -11.26 -15.41
C ARG A 217 8.48 -10.21 -14.81
N LYS A 218 8.53 -10.00 -13.51
CA LYS A 218 7.65 -9.06 -12.79
C LYS A 218 8.47 -8.11 -11.95
N PRO A 219 8.07 -6.83 -11.86
CA PRO A 219 8.66 -5.90 -10.91
C PRO A 219 8.47 -6.39 -9.47
N LEU A 220 9.56 -6.54 -8.73
CA LEU A 220 9.56 -6.93 -7.32
C LEU A 220 10.03 -5.75 -6.47
N LEU A 221 9.23 -5.35 -5.48
CA LEU A 221 9.49 -4.25 -4.56
C LEU A 221 9.53 -4.77 -3.12
N VAL A 222 10.12 -3.99 -2.22
CA VAL A 222 10.05 -4.24 -0.77
C VAL A 222 9.34 -3.07 -0.08
N LYS A 223 8.42 -3.39 0.85
CA LYS A 223 7.75 -2.38 1.69
C LYS A 223 8.40 -2.32 3.05
N ILE A 224 8.88 -1.13 3.42
CA ILE A 224 9.69 -0.91 4.60
C ILE A 224 8.96 -0.19 5.73
N SER A 225 9.46 -0.38 6.96
CA SER A 225 9.02 0.32 8.15
C SER A 225 9.55 1.77 8.15
N PRO A 226 8.78 2.74 8.65
CA PRO A 226 9.28 4.09 8.89
C PRO A 226 10.22 4.15 10.10
N ASP A 227 10.24 3.10 10.93
CA ASP A 227 10.96 3.07 12.19
C ASP A 227 12.40 2.56 12.04
N LEU A 228 12.80 2.12 10.82
CA LEU A 228 14.20 1.80 10.49
C LEU A 228 15.11 3.02 10.69
N ASP A 229 16.31 2.80 11.18
CA ASP A 229 17.37 3.80 11.18
C ASP A 229 18.03 3.92 9.79
N TRP A 230 18.95 4.86 9.64
CA TRP A 230 19.57 5.12 8.34
C TRP A 230 20.50 3.98 7.88
N PRO A 231 21.37 3.40 8.75
CA PRO A 231 22.17 2.22 8.41
C PRO A 231 21.34 1.00 7.99
N GLU A 232 20.21 0.75 8.66
CA GLU A 232 19.28 -0.34 8.27
C GLU A 232 18.70 -0.10 6.87
N ILE A 233 18.37 1.16 6.55
CA ILE A 233 17.91 1.52 5.19
C ILE A 233 19.05 1.33 4.19
N ASP A 234 20.28 1.71 4.49
CA ASP A 234 21.42 1.53 3.59
C ASP A 234 21.67 0.05 3.27
N SER A 235 21.66 -0.82 4.27
CA SER A 235 21.79 -2.28 4.08
C SER A 235 20.66 -2.84 3.20
N LEU A 236 19.44 -2.31 3.35
CA LEU A 236 18.32 -2.70 2.51
C LEU A 236 18.48 -2.20 1.06
N LEU A 237 19.05 -1.02 0.86
CA LEU A 237 19.33 -0.49 -0.49
C LEU A 237 20.43 -1.28 -1.20
N GLU A 238 21.45 -1.78 -0.47
CA GLU A 238 22.44 -2.70 -1.01
C GLU A 238 21.82 -4.00 -1.49
N LEU A 239 20.90 -4.59 -0.69
CA LEU A 239 20.12 -5.75 -1.12
C LEU A 239 19.22 -5.44 -2.32
N ALA A 240 18.59 -4.26 -2.34
CA ALA A 240 17.77 -3.84 -3.48
C ALA A 240 18.57 -3.78 -4.78
N GLN A 241 19.81 -3.35 -4.72
CA GLN A 241 20.73 -3.35 -5.85
C GLN A 241 21.17 -4.79 -6.22
N THR A 242 21.61 -5.58 -5.25
CA THR A 242 22.10 -6.96 -5.43
C THR A 242 21.01 -7.85 -6.08
N TYR A 243 19.78 -7.72 -5.61
CA TYR A 243 18.65 -8.52 -6.11
C TYR A 243 17.82 -7.81 -7.19
N ALA A 244 18.34 -6.73 -7.78
CA ALA A 244 17.70 -5.98 -8.85
C ALA A 244 16.20 -5.69 -8.54
N LEU A 245 15.91 -5.17 -7.34
CA LEU A 245 14.55 -4.78 -6.98
C LEU A 245 14.09 -3.62 -7.86
N ALA A 246 12.84 -3.67 -8.28
CA ALA A 246 12.23 -2.65 -9.12
C ALA A 246 11.90 -1.36 -8.36
N GLY A 247 11.85 -1.39 -7.02
CA GLY A 247 11.57 -0.20 -6.20
C GLY A 247 11.32 -0.50 -4.73
N ILE A 248 11.04 0.57 -3.99
CA ILE A 248 10.71 0.51 -2.56
C ILE A 248 9.34 1.15 -2.31
N VAL A 249 8.53 0.55 -1.42
CA VAL A 249 7.30 1.16 -0.88
C VAL A 249 7.62 1.79 0.48
N ALA A 250 7.65 3.09 0.56
CA ALA A 250 8.00 3.87 1.75
C ALA A 250 6.81 4.75 2.19
N THR A 251 6.12 4.39 3.30
CA THR A 251 6.43 3.39 4.31
C THR A 251 5.18 2.64 4.81
N ASN A 252 5.37 1.60 5.64
CA ASN A 252 4.31 1.00 6.47
C ASN A 252 3.94 1.95 7.63
N THR A 253 3.20 1.45 8.63
CA THR A 253 2.80 2.16 9.84
C THR A 253 3.95 2.23 10.86
N THR A 254 3.92 3.23 11.77
CA THR A 254 4.93 3.41 12.82
C THR A 254 4.49 2.86 14.17
N LEU A 255 5.44 2.40 14.97
CA LEU A 255 5.26 2.10 16.40
C LEU A 255 5.40 3.36 17.28
N ARG A 256 5.89 4.45 16.73
CA ARG A 256 6.05 5.70 17.49
C ARG A 256 4.70 6.25 17.90
N ARG A 257 4.65 6.80 19.11
CA ARG A 257 3.46 7.44 19.71
C ARG A 257 3.71 8.91 20.05
N ASP A 258 4.88 9.40 19.69
CA ASP A 258 5.29 10.77 19.95
C ASP A 258 4.30 11.72 19.28
N ASN A 259 3.99 12.81 19.97
CA ASN A 259 3.13 13.87 19.44
C ASN A 259 1.66 13.49 19.15
N LEU A 260 1.19 12.33 19.63
CA LEU A 260 -0.24 12.03 19.61
C LEU A 260 -1.00 12.88 20.62
N LYS A 261 -2.09 13.50 20.17
CA LYS A 261 -3.05 14.21 21.01
C LYS A 261 -3.98 13.25 21.76
N THR A 262 -4.32 12.14 21.10
CA THR A 262 -5.13 11.07 21.67
C THR A 262 -4.35 10.34 22.75
N ARG A 263 -4.85 10.37 23.97
CA ARG A 263 -4.24 9.67 25.13
C ARG A 263 -4.86 8.32 25.39
N PHE A 264 -6.16 8.19 25.15
CA PHE A 264 -6.92 6.97 25.41
C PHE A 264 -7.58 6.49 24.11
N LEU A 265 -7.63 5.17 23.93
CA LEU A 265 -8.37 4.60 22.82
C LEU A 265 -9.87 4.93 22.93
N PRO A 266 -10.54 5.27 21.82
CA PRO A 266 -11.98 5.45 21.82
C PRO A 266 -12.68 4.13 22.18
N GLY A 267 -13.70 4.22 23.02
CA GLY A 267 -14.34 3.13 23.77
C GLY A 267 -15.19 2.14 22.97
N HIS A 268 -14.83 1.78 21.75
CA HIS A 268 -15.53 0.74 20.98
C HIS A 268 -15.18 -0.66 21.49
N GLY A 269 -16.09 -1.30 22.24
CA GLY A 269 -15.89 -2.64 22.79
C GLY A 269 -14.80 -2.74 23.88
N ILE A 270 -14.46 -1.61 24.48
CA ILE A 270 -13.48 -1.53 25.58
C ILE A 270 -14.25 -1.12 26.84
N SER A 271 -14.23 -1.97 27.86
CA SER A 271 -14.90 -1.71 29.14
C SER A 271 -14.20 -0.64 29.98
N GLU A 272 -12.90 -0.42 29.78
CA GLU A 272 -12.11 0.55 30.50
C GLU A 272 -11.21 1.39 29.57
N PRO A 273 -10.93 2.67 29.89
CA PRO A 273 -10.02 3.49 29.13
C PRO A 273 -8.62 2.86 29.04
N ARG A 274 -8.12 2.65 27.82
CA ARG A 274 -6.78 2.12 27.57
C ARG A 274 -5.87 3.21 27.05
N LEU A 275 -4.70 3.37 27.67
CA LEU A 275 -3.67 4.30 27.22
C LEU A 275 -3.13 3.87 25.86
N ILE A 276 -3.16 4.77 24.90
CA ILE A 276 -2.65 4.49 23.54
C ILE A 276 -1.16 4.15 23.54
N LEU A 277 -0.40 4.67 24.49
CA LEU A 277 1.02 4.39 24.65
C LEU A 277 1.31 2.92 24.97
N ALA A 278 0.39 2.23 25.67
CA ALA A 278 0.51 0.82 26.02
C ALA A 278 -0.09 -0.13 24.97
N GLU A 279 -0.79 0.40 23.97
CA GLU A 279 -1.48 -0.43 22.98
C GLU A 279 -0.54 -0.91 21.87
N ALA A 280 -0.61 -2.21 21.60
CA ALA A 280 0.06 -2.80 20.45
C ALA A 280 -0.57 -2.34 19.13
N GLY A 281 0.24 -2.27 18.08
CA GLY A 281 -0.22 -1.94 16.74
C GLY A 281 0.53 -0.79 16.08
N GLY A 282 0.29 -0.56 14.81
CA GLY A 282 0.91 0.51 14.03
C GLY A 282 -0.01 1.72 13.88
N ILE A 283 0.57 2.92 13.98
CA ILE A 283 -0.09 4.21 13.70
C ILE A 283 0.09 4.57 12.24
N SER A 284 -1.00 4.94 11.59
CA SER A 284 -1.06 5.51 10.24
C SER A 284 -1.75 6.88 10.27
N GLY A 285 -1.66 7.63 9.18
CA GLY A 285 -2.30 8.93 9.06
C GLY A 285 -1.34 10.09 9.25
N ALA A 286 -1.84 11.25 9.69
CA ALA A 286 -1.08 12.49 9.73
C ALA A 286 0.23 12.41 10.57
N PRO A 287 0.29 11.71 11.71
CA PRO A 287 1.53 11.59 12.49
C PRO A 287 2.69 10.93 11.74
N LEU A 288 2.39 10.14 10.70
CA LEU A 288 3.39 9.44 9.90
C LEU A 288 3.99 10.31 8.76
N ARG A 289 3.34 11.43 8.40
CA ARG A 289 3.66 12.22 7.20
C ARG A 289 5.13 12.58 7.10
N GLU A 290 5.62 13.26 8.12
CA GLU A 290 6.99 13.81 8.12
C GLU A 290 8.04 12.71 8.01
N ARG A 291 7.94 11.68 8.86
CA ARG A 291 8.92 10.57 8.85
C ARG A 291 8.91 9.82 7.53
N SER A 292 7.73 9.54 6.97
CA SER A 292 7.62 8.91 5.66
C SER A 292 8.28 9.77 4.56
N THR A 293 8.09 11.09 4.57
CA THR A 293 8.74 12.01 3.62
C THR A 293 10.27 12.04 3.80
N GLN A 294 10.76 12.01 5.03
CA GLN A 294 12.20 11.95 5.32
C GLN A 294 12.82 10.65 4.76
N VAL A 295 12.15 9.51 4.96
CA VAL A 295 12.60 8.21 4.44
C VAL A 295 12.62 8.21 2.91
N ILE A 296 11.58 8.73 2.25
CA ILE A 296 11.53 8.85 0.78
C ILE A 296 12.71 9.70 0.29
N ARG A 297 12.93 10.86 0.88
CA ARG A 297 14.03 11.77 0.50
C ARG A 297 15.39 11.13 0.71
N TYR A 298 15.57 10.39 1.79
CA TYR A 298 16.82 9.66 2.07
C TYR A 298 17.10 8.62 0.99
N ILE A 299 16.14 7.74 0.71
CA ILE A 299 16.26 6.70 -0.33
C ILE A 299 16.55 7.33 -1.69
N HIS A 300 15.82 8.38 -2.07
CA HIS A 300 16.01 9.06 -3.35
C HIS A 300 17.42 9.62 -3.48
N ARG A 301 17.96 10.25 -2.43
CA ARG A 301 19.33 10.77 -2.41
C ARG A 301 20.38 9.66 -2.47
N SER A 302 20.25 8.63 -1.62
CA SER A 302 21.19 7.50 -1.56
C SER A 302 21.26 6.74 -2.87
N THR A 303 20.14 6.62 -3.59
CA THR A 303 20.07 5.94 -4.90
C THR A 303 20.23 6.87 -6.09
N GLN A 304 20.46 8.17 -5.86
CA GLN A 304 20.54 9.20 -6.91
C GLN A 304 19.30 9.18 -7.83
N GLY A 305 18.12 8.88 -7.27
CA GLY A 305 16.88 8.78 -8.00
C GLY A 305 16.72 7.56 -8.92
N LYS A 306 17.69 6.64 -8.93
CA LYS A 306 17.67 5.46 -9.81
C LYS A 306 16.69 4.38 -9.38
N LEU A 307 16.35 4.30 -8.10
CA LEU A 307 15.40 3.32 -7.55
C LEU A 307 14.03 3.97 -7.39
N PRO A 308 13.01 3.56 -8.13
CA PRO A 308 11.65 4.09 -8.00
C PRO A 308 11.07 3.89 -6.60
N ILE A 309 10.31 4.87 -6.13
CA ILE A 309 9.71 4.84 -4.80
C ILE A 309 8.18 5.05 -4.90
N ILE A 310 7.41 4.14 -4.31
CA ILE A 310 6.00 4.38 -4.04
C ILE A 310 5.89 5.02 -2.66
N GLY A 311 5.54 6.32 -2.62
CA GLY A 311 5.43 7.09 -1.39
C GLY A 311 4.07 6.88 -0.71
N VAL A 312 4.08 6.47 0.56
CA VAL A 312 2.86 6.26 1.34
C VAL A 312 3.03 6.68 2.80
N GLY A 313 2.02 7.34 3.36
CA GLY A 313 1.96 7.77 4.76
C GLY A 313 1.64 9.25 4.91
N GLY A 314 0.50 9.56 5.55
CA GLY A 314 0.10 10.91 5.90
C GLY A 314 -0.34 11.83 4.76
N ILE A 315 -0.75 11.29 3.62
CA ILE A 315 -1.30 12.10 2.50
C ILE A 315 -2.78 12.36 2.76
N PHE A 316 -3.16 13.64 2.89
CA PHE A 316 -4.53 14.12 3.05
C PHE A 316 -4.84 15.27 2.11
N THR A 317 -3.85 16.05 1.73
CA THR A 317 -3.98 17.27 0.94
C THR A 317 -3.06 17.25 -0.28
N LEU A 318 -3.30 18.17 -1.21
CA LEU A 318 -2.40 18.40 -2.34
C LEU A 318 -0.96 18.68 -1.88
N ALA A 319 -0.80 19.50 -0.84
CA ALA A 319 0.52 19.83 -0.31
C ALA A 319 1.28 18.57 0.19
N ASP A 320 0.58 17.65 0.86
CA ASP A 320 1.18 16.38 1.31
C ASP A 320 1.61 15.50 0.12
N ALA A 321 0.81 15.47 -0.95
CA ALA A 321 1.11 14.71 -2.16
C ALA A 321 2.33 15.31 -2.89
N VAL A 322 2.36 16.63 -3.07
CA VAL A 322 3.47 17.37 -3.70
C VAL A 322 4.76 17.17 -2.90
N GLU A 323 4.72 17.32 -1.57
CA GLU A 323 5.86 17.10 -0.68
C GLU A 323 6.53 15.74 -0.89
N LYS A 324 5.73 14.68 -1.07
CA LYS A 324 6.28 13.33 -1.31
C LYS A 324 6.86 13.16 -2.70
N LEU A 325 6.24 13.77 -3.71
CA LEU A 325 6.77 13.77 -5.08
C LEU A 325 8.10 14.55 -5.16
N GLU A 326 8.17 15.70 -4.50
CA GLU A 326 9.40 16.50 -4.39
C GLU A 326 10.49 15.81 -3.56
N ALA A 327 10.11 14.97 -2.61
CA ALA A 327 11.04 14.12 -1.88
C ALA A 327 11.61 12.97 -2.73
N GLY A 328 11.06 12.70 -3.92
CA GLY A 328 11.55 11.72 -4.88
C GLY A 328 10.62 10.50 -5.08
N ALA A 329 9.37 10.53 -4.58
CA ALA A 329 8.41 9.48 -4.88
C ALA A 329 8.01 9.53 -6.36
N SER A 330 8.00 8.36 -7.02
CA SER A 330 7.52 8.20 -8.41
C SER A 330 6.00 8.02 -8.46
N LEU A 331 5.45 7.30 -7.51
CA LEU A 331 4.03 7.02 -7.32
C LEU A 331 3.64 7.29 -5.87
N LEU A 332 2.35 7.48 -5.62
CA LEU A 332 1.78 7.74 -4.30
C LEU A 332 0.72 6.72 -3.95
N GLN A 333 0.60 6.37 -2.67
CA GLN A 333 -0.51 5.57 -2.16
C GLN A 333 -1.21 6.27 -1.01
N VAL A 334 -2.54 6.14 -0.96
CA VAL A 334 -3.37 6.63 0.13
C VAL A 334 -4.11 5.48 0.82
N TYR A 335 -4.32 5.62 2.12
CA TYR A 335 -5.15 4.74 2.95
C TYR A 335 -5.94 5.58 3.97
N THR A 336 -5.30 5.99 5.05
CA THR A 336 -5.95 6.73 6.16
C THR A 336 -6.51 8.06 5.70
N GLY A 337 -5.78 8.80 4.84
CA GLY A 337 -6.29 10.04 4.26
C GLY A 337 -7.58 9.81 3.48
N TRP A 338 -7.65 8.76 2.65
CA TRP A 338 -8.86 8.44 1.90
C TRP A 338 -10.03 8.03 2.81
N VAL A 339 -9.77 7.33 3.93
CA VAL A 339 -10.81 7.00 4.92
C VAL A 339 -11.41 8.25 5.55
N TYR A 340 -10.60 9.28 5.83
CA TYR A 340 -11.06 10.54 6.42
C TYR A 340 -11.70 11.50 5.41
N GLU A 341 -11.11 11.63 4.23
CA GLU A 341 -11.53 12.61 3.21
C GLU A 341 -12.60 12.06 2.24
N GLY A 342 -12.73 10.73 2.15
CA GLY A 342 -13.68 10.05 1.29
C GLY A 342 -13.29 10.04 -0.20
N PRO A 343 -14.21 9.55 -1.06
CA PRO A 343 -13.90 9.29 -2.47
C PRO A 343 -13.61 10.57 -3.28
N GLY A 344 -14.07 11.72 -2.84
CA GLY A 344 -13.76 13.03 -3.46
C GLY A 344 -12.28 13.44 -3.36
N MET A 345 -11.50 12.80 -2.47
CA MET A 345 -10.07 13.10 -2.30
C MET A 345 -9.27 12.83 -3.58
N VAL A 346 -9.52 11.70 -4.25
CA VAL A 346 -8.75 11.30 -5.43
C VAL A 346 -8.83 12.34 -6.56
N PRO A 347 -10.02 12.72 -7.07
CA PRO A 347 -10.11 13.74 -8.12
C PRO A 347 -9.62 15.11 -7.66
N GLN A 348 -9.74 15.46 -6.38
CA GLN A 348 -9.24 16.73 -5.86
C GLN A 348 -7.71 16.78 -5.91
N LEU A 349 -7.03 15.73 -5.47
CA LEU A 349 -5.56 15.64 -5.54
C LEU A 349 -5.08 15.66 -6.99
N LEU A 350 -5.72 14.90 -7.88
CA LEU A 350 -5.31 14.80 -9.29
C LEU A 350 -5.47 16.13 -10.03
N ARG A 351 -6.58 16.87 -9.81
CA ARG A 351 -6.74 18.23 -10.37
C ARG A 351 -5.66 19.17 -9.88
N GLY A 352 -5.35 19.12 -8.58
CA GLY A 352 -4.28 19.94 -8.01
C GLY A 352 -2.92 19.61 -8.60
N LEU A 353 -2.57 18.32 -8.70
CA LEU A 353 -1.31 17.85 -9.30
C LEU A 353 -1.19 18.27 -10.77
N ALA A 354 -2.26 18.14 -11.55
CA ALA A 354 -2.27 18.58 -12.95
C ALA A 354 -2.05 20.10 -13.11
N SER A 355 -2.52 20.89 -12.12
CA SER A 355 -2.35 22.34 -12.14
C SER A 355 -0.98 22.81 -11.62
N SER A 356 -0.31 21.99 -10.79
CA SER A 356 0.96 22.35 -10.13
C SER A 356 2.21 21.87 -10.87
N SER A 357 2.06 20.95 -11.84
CA SER A 357 3.22 20.30 -12.47
C SER A 357 3.48 20.83 -13.88
N PRO A 358 4.72 21.23 -14.20
CA PRO A 358 5.21 21.20 -15.57
C PRO A 358 5.28 19.73 -16.06
N PRO A 359 5.25 19.46 -17.37
CA PRO A 359 5.33 18.10 -17.90
C PRO A 359 6.59 17.40 -17.36
N ARG A 360 6.44 16.23 -16.76
CA ARG A 360 7.58 15.42 -16.32
C ARG A 360 8.30 14.91 -17.56
N PRO A 361 9.64 15.02 -17.65
CA PRO A 361 10.37 14.32 -18.69
C PRO A 361 10.16 12.81 -18.51
N ASP A 362 9.94 12.09 -19.61
CA ASP A 362 9.89 10.64 -19.62
C ASP A 362 11.17 10.09 -18.99
N VAL A 363 11.04 9.41 -17.84
CA VAL A 363 12.12 8.63 -17.24
C VAL A 363 12.18 7.31 -18.02
N THR A 364 12.72 7.35 -19.22
CA THR A 364 13.14 6.15 -19.93
C THR A 364 14.38 5.61 -19.24
N LEU A 365 14.18 4.59 -18.37
CA LEU A 365 15.29 3.75 -17.91
C LEU A 365 15.90 3.05 -19.13
N PRO A 366 17.24 2.97 -19.24
CA PRO A 366 17.89 2.26 -20.35
C PRO A 366 17.40 0.80 -20.35
N SER A 367 16.93 0.35 -21.50
CA SER A 367 16.56 -1.05 -21.74
C SER A 367 17.76 -1.93 -21.38
N GLN A 368 17.54 -2.88 -20.47
CA GLN A 368 18.50 -3.96 -20.20
C GLN A 368 18.50 -4.95 -21.37
N ASN A 369 19.14 -4.55 -22.47
CA ASN A 369 19.49 -5.44 -23.57
C ASN A 369 20.81 -4.95 -24.16
N THR A 370 21.93 -5.40 -23.59
CA THR A 370 23.21 -5.63 -24.30
C THR A 370 24.28 -6.07 -23.27
N ALA A 371 24.23 -7.32 -22.81
CA ALA A 371 25.39 -8.00 -22.24
C ALA A 371 25.20 -9.52 -22.28
N MET A 372 24.89 -10.08 -23.45
CA MET A 372 25.12 -11.50 -23.75
C MET A 372 25.65 -11.57 -25.18
N GLY A 373 26.93 -11.52 -25.31
CA GLY A 373 27.57 -11.71 -26.60
C GLY A 373 28.97 -11.16 -26.62
N GLN A 374 29.93 -11.90 -26.03
CA GLN A 374 31.34 -12.00 -26.44
C GLN A 374 32.17 -12.67 -25.33
N ILE A 375 32.04 -13.98 -25.21
CA ILE A 375 33.15 -14.86 -24.77
C ILE A 375 33.05 -16.09 -25.67
N GLN A 376 33.66 -15.98 -26.86
CA GLN A 376 34.17 -17.10 -27.66
C GLN A 376 35.30 -16.53 -28.51
N ALA A 377 36.50 -16.78 -28.09
CA ALA A 377 37.70 -17.12 -28.87
C ALA A 377 38.87 -17.27 -27.91
#